data_d6e53c55a8b5c610d04cd4d67bb98561
#
_entry.id   d6e53c55a8b5c610d04cd4d67bb98561
#
_cell.length_a   1.000
_cell.length_b   1.000
_cell.length_c   1.000
_cell.angle_alpha   90.00
_cell.angle_beta   90.00
_cell.angle_gamma   90.00
#
_symmetry.space_group_name_H-M   'P 1'
#
loop_
_entity.id
_entity.type
_entity.pdbx_description
1 polymer ?
#
loop_
_entity_poly.entity_id
_entity_poly.type
_entity_poly.pdbx_seq_one_letter_code
_entity_poly.pdbx_strand_id
1 'polypeptide(L)'
;MLGLKLATDPRWVELVESNISEVLTDHAFCEQKALSNAISIVVNYPEHTEIVQQLLEIAQEELQHFKQVHQIIVKRGFTLGRERKDSYVNELIQFVRKGYNRDIVLMDRLLFSAMIEARSCERFKVLSQKINDPELAEFYRELMISEAGHYTKFIKLAKKFFPEKEVDDRWKAFLEFEASVIANYGKKETIHG
;
A
#
# COMPACT_ATOMS: atom_id res chain seq x y z
N MET A 1 -2.02 -6.79 12.75
CA MET A 1 -1.06 -5.70 12.65
C MET A 1 -1.78 -4.50 12.07
N LEU A 2 -1.52 -3.28 12.55
CA LEU A 2 -2.14 -2.02 12.10
C LEU A 2 -3.69 -2.03 12.05
N GLY A 3 -4.34 -2.83 12.88
CA GLY A 3 -5.79 -2.96 12.97
C GLY A 3 -6.44 -3.90 11.94
N LEU A 4 -5.70 -4.43 10.96
CA LEU A 4 -6.23 -5.37 9.97
C LEU A 4 -6.92 -6.56 10.63
N LYS A 5 -8.08 -6.95 10.11
CA LYS A 5 -8.93 -8.00 10.68
C LYS A 5 -8.50 -9.41 10.25
N LEU A 6 -7.99 -9.53 9.03
CA LEU A 6 -7.52 -10.80 8.48
C LEU A 6 -6.03 -10.72 8.18
N ALA A 7 -5.27 -11.69 8.66
CA ALA A 7 -3.86 -11.88 8.34
C ALA A 7 -3.72 -12.59 6.98
N THR A 8 -2.58 -12.38 6.33
CA THR A 8 -2.18 -13.14 5.15
C THR A 8 -1.98 -14.61 5.51
N ASP A 9 -2.50 -15.53 4.68
CA ASP A 9 -2.20 -16.96 4.81
C ASP A 9 -0.67 -17.17 4.59
N PRO A 10 0.05 -17.73 5.56
CA PRO A 10 1.50 -17.96 5.41
C PRO A 10 1.91 -18.80 4.19
N ARG A 11 1.01 -19.62 3.66
CA ARG A 11 1.25 -20.41 2.43
C ARG A 11 1.37 -19.54 1.18
N TRP A 12 0.93 -18.28 1.23
CA TRP A 12 1.16 -17.33 0.17
C TRP A 12 2.66 -17.13 -0.16
N VAL A 13 3.54 -17.29 0.84
CA VAL A 13 5.00 -17.21 0.61
C VAL A 13 5.51 -18.26 -0.38
N GLU A 14 4.94 -19.46 -0.36
CA GLU A 14 5.28 -20.53 -1.32
C GLU A 14 4.93 -20.13 -2.77
N LEU A 15 3.82 -19.41 -2.95
CA LEU A 15 3.44 -18.84 -4.25
C LEU A 15 4.42 -17.75 -4.69
N VAL A 16 4.84 -16.89 -3.75
CA VAL A 16 5.85 -15.84 -4.03
C VAL A 16 7.18 -16.48 -4.44
N GLU A 17 7.67 -17.46 -3.71
CA GLU A 17 8.93 -18.17 -4.01
C GLU A 17 8.91 -18.86 -5.37
N SER A 18 7.77 -19.39 -5.76
CA SER A 18 7.60 -20.03 -7.07
C SER A 18 7.51 -19.03 -8.23
N ASN A 19 7.28 -17.73 -7.95
CA ASN A 19 6.98 -16.70 -8.95
C ASN A 19 7.69 -15.36 -8.66
N ILE A 20 8.94 -15.39 -8.17
CA ILE A 20 9.69 -14.20 -7.71
C ILE A 20 9.70 -13.08 -8.76
N SER A 21 9.97 -13.40 -10.04
CA SER A 21 10.00 -12.41 -11.12
C SER A 21 8.66 -11.64 -11.27
N GLU A 22 7.57 -12.38 -11.20
CA GLU A 22 6.22 -11.83 -11.34
C GLU A 22 5.83 -10.98 -10.12
N VAL A 23 6.18 -11.46 -8.92
CA VAL A 23 5.94 -10.72 -7.67
C VAL A 23 6.75 -9.43 -7.61
N LEU A 24 8.02 -9.46 -7.99
CA LEU A 24 8.85 -8.24 -8.06
C LEU A 24 8.31 -7.26 -9.11
N THR A 25 7.81 -7.73 -10.24
CA THR A 25 7.17 -6.88 -11.24
C THR A 25 5.90 -6.23 -10.69
N ASP A 26 5.02 -7.03 -10.06
CA ASP A 26 3.81 -6.51 -9.43
C ASP A 26 4.14 -5.49 -8.33
N HIS A 27 5.11 -5.81 -7.49
CA HIS A 27 5.61 -4.93 -6.43
C HIS A 27 6.08 -3.57 -6.99
N ALA A 28 6.93 -3.57 -8.02
CA ALA A 28 7.37 -2.33 -8.65
C ALA A 28 6.19 -1.46 -9.09
N PHE A 29 5.14 -2.05 -9.66
CA PHE A 29 3.95 -1.30 -10.04
C PHE A 29 3.06 -0.91 -8.86
N CYS A 30 3.10 -1.61 -7.72
CA CYS A 30 2.46 -1.14 -6.48
C CYS A 30 3.09 0.18 -6.01
N GLU A 31 4.42 0.27 -5.95
CA GLU A 31 5.15 1.49 -5.60
C GLU A 31 4.85 2.65 -6.58
N GLN A 32 4.83 2.35 -7.89
CA GLN A 32 4.46 3.34 -8.90
C GLN A 32 3.02 3.85 -8.71
N LYS A 33 2.08 2.99 -8.33
CA LYS A 33 0.69 3.37 -8.07
C LYS A 33 0.58 4.20 -6.79
N ALA A 34 1.31 3.86 -5.73
CA ALA A 34 1.37 4.63 -4.48
C ALA A 34 1.92 6.04 -4.75
N LEU A 35 3.03 6.16 -5.48
CA LEU A 35 3.57 7.42 -6.00
C LEU A 35 2.50 8.22 -6.76
N SER A 36 1.85 7.62 -7.74
CA SER A 36 0.85 8.30 -8.58
C SER A 36 -0.37 8.76 -7.77
N ASN A 37 -0.80 7.96 -6.79
CA ASN A 37 -1.90 8.32 -5.90
C ASN A 37 -1.54 9.50 -5.00
N ALA A 38 -0.33 9.54 -4.43
CA ALA A 38 0.14 10.68 -3.63
C ALA A 38 0.15 11.97 -4.47
N ILE A 39 0.72 11.94 -5.68
CA ILE A 39 0.73 13.08 -6.60
C ILE A 39 -0.70 13.48 -7.02
N SER A 40 -1.60 12.50 -7.24
CA SER A 40 -3.00 12.79 -7.56
C SER A 40 -3.72 13.54 -6.42
N ILE A 41 -3.42 13.26 -5.14
CA ILE A 41 -3.98 14.03 -4.03
C ILE A 41 -3.41 15.45 -4.03
N VAL A 42 -2.10 15.61 -4.23
CA VAL A 42 -1.45 16.94 -4.34
C VAL A 42 -2.11 17.80 -5.41
N VAL A 43 -2.33 17.25 -6.60
CA VAL A 43 -2.95 17.97 -7.72
C VAL A 43 -4.39 18.37 -7.45
N ASN A 44 -5.15 17.52 -6.75
CA ASN A 44 -6.56 17.76 -6.47
C ASN A 44 -6.80 18.65 -5.23
N TYR A 45 -5.82 18.79 -4.31
CA TYR A 45 -5.95 19.51 -3.05
C TYR A 45 -4.74 20.44 -2.80
N PRO A 46 -4.34 21.30 -3.75
CA PRO A 46 -3.15 22.14 -3.66
C PRO A 46 -3.26 23.20 -2.54
N GLU A 47 -4.48 23.51 -2.08
CA GLU A 47 -4.75 24.46 -1.00
C GLU A 47 -4.29 23.97 0.39
N HIS A 48 -4.12 22.67 0.58
CA HIS A 48 -3.67 22.08 1.85
C HIS A 48 -2.13 21.94 1.89
N THR A 49 -1.42 23.05 2.06
CA THR A 49 0.06 23.10 1.98
C THR A 49 0.77 22.00 2.75
N GLU A 50 0.33 21.69 3.97
CA GLU A 50 0.98 20.65 4.79
C GLU A 50 0.73 19.23 4.23
N ILE A 51 -0.49 18.96 3.75
CA ILE A 51 -0.78 17.69 3.06
C ILE A 51 0.10 17.57 1.84
N VAL A 52 0.21 18.64 1.04
CA VAL A 52 1.08 18.68 -0.14
C VAL A 52 2.52 18.37 0.21
N GLN A 53 3.09 19.00 1.25
CA GLN A 53 4.46 18.75 1.67
C GLN A 53 4.68 17.29 2.07
N GLN A 54 3.82 16.74 2.93
CA GLN A 54 3.95 15.35 3.40
C GLN A 54 3.77 14.33 2.27
N LEU A 55 2.86 14.60 1.32
CA LEU A 55 2.64 13.70 0.19
C LEU A 55 3.76 13.75 -0.84
N LEU A 56 4.45 14.89 -1.00
CA LEU A 56 5.64 14.97 -1.85
C LEU A 56 6.80 14.18 -1.25
N GLU A 57 6.96 14.16 0.09
CA GLU A 57 7.94 13.31 0.77
C GLU A 57 7.62 11.82 0.54
N ILE A 58 6.37 11.41 0.77
CA ILE A 58 5.92 10.03 0.49
C ILE A 58 6.18 9.68 -0.98
N ALA A 59 5.78 10.52 -1.91
CA ALA A 59 5.97 10.27 -3.34
C ALA A 59 7.46 10.08 -3.72
N GLN A 60 8.37 10.80 -3.06
CA GLN A 60 9.81 10.63 -3.25
C GLN A 60 10.28 9.28 -2.69
N GLU A 61 9.79 8.86 -1.52
CA GLU A 61 10.09 7.57 -0.91
C GLU A 61 9.59 6.43 -1.80
N GLU A 62 8.33 6.50 -2.33
CA GLU A 62 7.76 5.50 -3.25
C GLU A 62 8.54 5.37 -4.57
N LEU A 63 9.00 6.51 -5.12
CA LEU A 63 9.89 6.46 -6.29
C LEU A 63 11.21 5.76 -5.97
N GLN A 64 11.72 5.92 -4.75
CA GLN A 64 12.94 5.23 -4.32
C GLN A 64 12.69 3.72 -4.14
N HIS A 65 11.55 3.33 -3.56
CA HIS A 65 11.14 1.94 -3.44
C HIS A 65 11.03 1.27 -4.82
N PHE A 66 10.36 1.91 -5.77
CA PHE A 66 10.30 1.44 -7.16
C PHE A 66 11.70 1.19 -7.74
N LYS A 67 12.63 2.13 -7.56
CA LYS A 67 14.02 1.99 -8.05
C LYS A 67 14.73 0.80 -7.39
N GLN A 68 14.55 0.59 -6.09
CA GLN A 68 15.15 -0.53 -5.35
C GLN A 68 14.61 -1.87 -5.87
N VAL A 69 13.29 -2.01 -6.04
CA VAL A 69 12.68 -3.20 -6.63
C VAL A 69 13.22 -3.45 -8.04
N HIS A 70 13.29 -2.40 -8.87
CA HIS A 70 13.82 -2.52 -10.23
C HIS A 70 15.31 -2.96 -10.24
N GLN A 71 16.13 -2.46 -9.31
CA GLN A 71 17.53 -2.90 -9.18
C GLN A 71 17.62 -4.39 -8.82
N ILE A 72 16.75 -4.88 -7.94
CA ILE A 72 16.67 -6.31 -7.60
C ILE A 72 16.28 -7.13 -8.83
N ILE A 73 15.29 -6.70 -9.61
CA ILE A 73 14.86 -7.33 -10.87
C ILE A 73 16.07 -7.49 -11.81
N VAL A 74 16.79 -6.39 -12.06
CA VAL A 74 17.96 -6.39 -12.96
C VAL A 74 19.10 -7.26 -12.41
N LYS A 75 19.43 -7.14 -11.11
CA LYS A 75 20.48 -7.93 -10.45
C LYS A 75 20.23 -9.44 -10.57
N ARG A 76 18.97 -9.86 -10.58
CA ARG A 76 18.55 -11.26 -10.71
C ARG A 76 18.45 -11.74 -12.17
N GLY A 77 18.78 -10.90 -13.14
CA GLY A 77 18.70 -11.21 -14.57
C GLY A 77 17.27 -11.25 -15.10
N PHE A 78 16.33 -10.70 -14.35
CA PHE A 78 14.94 -10.55 -14.80
C PHE A 78 14.76 -9.24 -15.58
N THR A 79 13.64 -9.14 -16.29
CA THR A 79 13.19 -7.91 -16.96
C THR A 79 11.91 -7.45 -16.28
N LEU A 80 11.76 -6.14 -16.07
CA LEU A 80 10.51 -5.58 -15.59
C LEU A 80 9.40 -5.92 -16.59
N GLY A 81 8.43 -6.69 -16.14
CA GLY A 81 7.29 -7.12 -16.93
C GLY A 81 6.27 -5.98 -17.15
N ARG A 82 5.11 -6.31 -17.68
CA ARG A 82 4.01 -5.36 -17.83
C ARG A 82 3.20 -5.26 -16.55
N GLU A 83 2.65 -4.07 -16.30
CA GLU A 83 1.70 -3.86 -15.22
C GLU A 83 0.52 -4.84 -15.30
N ARG A 84 0.14 -5.36 -14.14
CA ARG A 84 -1.05 -6.19 -13.98
C ARG A 84 -2.17 -5.42 -13.31
N LYS A 85 -3.40 -5.85 -13.59
CA LYS A 85 -4.58 -5.30 -12.93
C LYS A 85 -4.58 -5.71 -11.46
N ASP A 86 -4.52 -4.74 -10.57
CA ASP A 86 -4.67 -4.94 -9.14
C ASP A 86 -6.16 -4.94 -8.78
N SER A 87 -6.73 -6.13 -8.66
CA SER A 87 -8.16 -6.29 -8.35
C SER A 87 -8.49 -5.87 -6.94
N TYR A 88 -7.60 -6.11 -5.97
CA TYR A 88 -7.76 -5.70 -4.57
C TYR A 88 -7.87 -4.17 -4.45
N VAL A 89 -6.92 -3.44 -5.03
CA VAL A 89 -6.95 -1.96 -5.03
C VAL A 89 -8.19 -1.44 -5.75
N ASN A 90 -8.58 -2.05 -6.87
CA ASN A 90 -9.77 -1.65 -7.61
C ASN A 90 -11.08 -1.88 -6.85
N GLU A 91 -11.17 -2.88 -5.99
CA GLU A 91 -12.31 -3.06 -5.10
C GLU A 91 -12.26 -2.09 -3.92
N LEU A 92 -11.10 -1.96 -3.29
CA LEU A 92 -10.93 -1.09 -2.13
C LEU A 92 -11.26 0.38 -2.44
N ILE A 93 -10.86 0.89 -3.63
CA ILE A 93 -11.15 2.27 -4.05
C ILE A 93 -12.65 2.56 -4.21
N GLN A 94 -13.50 1.53 -4.41
CA GLN A 94 -14.94 1.72 -4.48
C GLN A 94 -15.55 2.16 -3.13
N PHE A 95 -14.84 1.95 -2.03
CA PHE A 95 -15.28 2.39 -0.71
C PHE A 95 -15.04 3.88 -0.47
N VAL A 96 -14.20 4.53 -1.26
CA VAL A 96 -14.03 5.99 -1.26
C VAL A 96 -15.32 6.65 -1.74
N ARG A 97 -15.89 7.54 -0.93
CA ARG A 97 -17.14 8.24 -1.24
C ARG A 97 -17.01 9.10 -2.49
N LYS A 98 -18.01 9.06 -3.36
CA LYS A 98 -18.08 9.83 -4.63
C LYS A 98 -19.27 10.79 -4.57
N GLY A 99 -19.08 11.99 -5.15
CA GLY A 99 -20.17 13.01 -5.17
C GLY A 99 -20.44 13.71 -3.84
N TYR A 100 -19.59 13.50 -2.85
CA TYR A 100 -19.62 14.20 -1.57
C TYR A 100 -18.80 15.49 -1.59
N ASN A 101 -18.85 16.26 -0.49
CA ASN A 101 -17.97 17.40 -0.27
C ASN A 101 -16.51 17.00 -0.43
N ARG A 102 -15.69 17.89 -1.00
CA ARG A 102 -14.25 17.65 -1.28
C ARG A 102 -13.47 17.21 -0.05
N ASP A 103 -13.77 17.79 1.12
CA ASP A 103 -13.09 17.44 2.38
C ASP A 103 -13.38 16.01 2.81
N ILE A 104 -14.64 15.57 2.67
CA ILE A 104 -15.05 14.19 2.95
C ILE A 104 -14.32 13.21 2.01
N VAL A 105 -14.19 13.56 0.73
CA VAL A 105 -13.46 12.75 -0.24
C VAL A 105 -11.96 12.73 0.06
N LEU A 106 -11.37 13.86 0.49
CA LEU A 106 -9.99 13.94 0.91
C LEU A 106 -9.70 13.03 2.10
N MET A 107 -10.56 13.07 3.13
CA MET A 107 -10.43 12.16 4.28
C MET A 107 -10.43 10.70 3.84
N ASP A 108 -11.37 10.31 2.99
CA ASP A 108 -11.45 8.93 2.48
C ASP A 108 -10.21 8.56 1.65
N ARG A 109 -9.65 9.48 0.86
CA ARG A 109 -8.44 9.22 0.09
C ARG A 109 -7.21 9.03 0.97
N LEU A 110 -7.07 9.80 2.05
CA LEU A 110 -6.00 9.61 3.03
C LEU A 110 -6.15 8.25 3.74
N LEU A 111 -7.37 7.88 4.13
CA LEU A 111 -7.64 6.58 4.77
C LEU A 111 -7.49 5.40 3.81
N PHE A 112 -7.88 5.57 2.54
CA PHE A 112 -7.60 4.59 1.50
C PHE A 112 -6.09 4.34 1.34
N SER A 113 -5.29 5.42 1.25
CA SER A 113 -3.83 5.30 1.19
C SER A 113 -3.30 4.59 2.44
N ALA A 114 -3.72 4.98 3.65
CA ALA A 114 -3.34 4.31 4.87
C ALA A 114 -3.68 2.80 4.87
N MET A 115 -4.78 2.40 4.23
CA MET A 115 -5.17 1.00 4.13
C MET A 115 -4.24 0.20 3.21
N ILE A 116 -3.84 0.77 2.08
CA ILE A 116 -2.86 0.16 1.18
C ILE A 116 -1.54 -0.07 1.94
N GLU A 117 -1.01 0.97 2.62
CA GLU A 117 0.23 0.86 3.39
C GLU A 117 0.14 -0.16 4.53
N ALA A 118 -1.01 -0.24 5.19
CA ALA A 118 -1.23 -1.22 6.24
C ALA A 118 -1.16 -2.67 5.70
N ARG A 119 -1.73 -2.92 4.51
CA ARG A 119 -1.70 -4.24 3.87
C ARG A 119 -0.31 -4.55 3.32
N SER A 120 0.36 -3.62 2.65
CA SER A 120 1.74 -3.76 2.19
C SER A 120 2.67 -4.08 3.36
N CYS A 121 2.60 -3.31 4.44
CA CYS A 121 3.38 -3.53 5.65
C CYS A 121 3.16 -4.94 6.24
N GLU A 122 1.92 -5.45 6.27
CA GLU A 122 1.62 -6.81 6.75
C GLU A 122 2.21 -7.88 5.84
N ARG A 123 2.09 -7.72 4.51
CA ARG A 123 2.65 -8.62 3.51
C ARG A 123 4.18 -8.65 3.56
N PHE A 124 4.82 -7.49 3.64
CA PHE A 124 6.27 -7.38 3.76
C PHE A 124 6.78 -8.00 5.07
N LYS A 125 6.02 -7.87 6.17
CA LYS A 125 6.33 -8.59 7.40
C LYS A 125 6.31 -10.11 7.22
N VAL A 126 5.31 -10.65 6.54
CA VAL A 126 5.23 -12.10 6.28
C VAL A 126 6.41 -12.55 5.41
N LEU A 127 6.75 -11.81 4.35
CA LEU A 127 7.90 -12.10 3.49
C LEU A 127 9.21 -12.03 4.28
N SER A 128 9.45 -10.96 5.04
CA SER A 128 10.68 -10.79 5.81
C SER A 128 10.95 -11.91 6.82
N GLN A 129 9.89 -12.61 7.26
CA GLN A 129 10.00 -13.66 8.28
C GLN A 129 10.02 -15.08 7.72
N LYS A 130 9.54 -15.26 6.49
CA LYS A 130 9.23 -16.61 5.98
C LYS A 130 9.83 -16.96 4.62
N ILE A 131 10.27 -15.98 3.82
CA ILE A 131 10.88 -16.25 2.53
C ILE A 131 12.29 -16.86 2.74
N ASN A 132 12.63 -17.91 1.97
CA ASN A 132 13.92 -18.60 2.06
C ASN A 132 15.07 -17.85 1.38
N ASP A 133 14.84 -16.66 0.88
CA ASP A 133 15.83 -15.78 0.25
C ASP A 133 16.27 -14.69 1.24
N PRO A 134 17.50 -14.77 1.80
CA PRO A 134 17.95 -13.82 2.82
C PRO A 134 18.03 -12.36 2.33
N GLU A 135 18.36 -12.14 1.04
CA GLU A 135 18.42 -10.80 0.46
C GLU A 135 17.01 -10.18 0.38
N LEU A 136 16.03 -10.95 -0.10
CA LEU A 136 14.64 -10.49 -0.13
C LEU A 136 14.04 -10.34 1.27
N ALA A 137 14.38 -11.24 2.20
CA ALA A 137 13.93 -11.13 3.59
C ALA A 137 14.35 -9.80 4.23
N GLU A 138 15.62 -9.41 4.05
CA GLU A 138 16.13 -8.13 4.56
C GLU A 138 15.49 -6.95 3.85
N PHE A 139 15.40 -6.98 2.53
CA PHE A 139 14.75 -5.96 1.73
C PHE A 139 13.29 -5.72 2.17
N TYR A 140 12.49 -6.77 2.32
CA TYR A 140 11.11 -6.66 2.80
C TYR A 140 11.01 -6.24 4.26
N ARG A 141 12.03 -6.50 5.08
CA ARG A 141 12.09 -5.99 6.46
C ARG A 141 12.25 -4.47 6.49
N GLU A 142 13.08 -3.92 5.63
CA GLU A 142 13.27 -2.46 5.50
C GLU A 142 12.01 -1.78 4.99
N LEU A 143 11.40 -2.32 3.94
CA LEU A 143 10.15 -1.79 3.39
C LEU A 143 9.00 -1.86 4.40
N MET A 144 8.86 -2.95 5.16
CA MET A 144 7.86 -3.04 6.22
C MET A 144 7.92 -1.86 7.19
N ILE A 145 9.13 -1.38 7.52
CA ILE A 145 9.33 -0.24 8.43
C ILE A 145 8.90 1.05 7.74
N SER A 146 9.25 1.22 6.46
CA SER A 146 8.85 2.38 5.65
C SER A 146 7.32 2.48 5.55
N GLU A 147 6.65 1.40 5.16
CA GLU A 147 5.20 1.36 4.99
C GLU A 147 4.44 1.59 6.31
N ALA A 148 4.98 1.11 7.44
CA ALA A 148 4.44 1.47 8.75
C ALA A 148 4.55 2.97 9.04
N GLY A 149 5.61 3.61 8.53
CA GLY A 149 5.81 5.06 8.57
C GLY A 149 4.76 5.80 7.73
N HIS A 150 4.57 5.39 6.46
CA HIS A 150 3.57 5.96 5.56
C HIS A 150 2.15 5.81 6.12
N TYR A 151 1.77 4.62 6.57
CA TYR A 151 0.52 4.41 7.28
C TYR A 151 0.30 5.43 8.40
N THR A 152 1.31 5.60 9.24
CA THR A 152 1.25 6.52 10.39
C THR A 152 1.10 7.98 9.94
N LYS A 153 1.83 8.38 8.89
CA LYS A 153 1.72 9.73 8.28
C LYS A 153 0.31 9.99 7.77
N PHE A 154 -0.28 9.07 6.98
CA PHE A 154 -1.64 9.21 6.46
C PHE A 154 -2.71 9.33 7.54
N ILE A 155 -2.67 8.47 8.58
CA ILE A 155 -3.61 8.55 9.70
C ILE A 155 -3.47 9.87 10.48
N LYS A 156 -2.23 10.32 10.73
CA LYS A 156 -1.97 11.60 11.40
C LYS A 156 -2.48 12.78 10.59
N LEU A 157 -2.27 12.79 9.27
CA LEU A 157 -2.82 13.82 8.39
C LEU A 157 -4.34 13.84 8.45
N ALA A 158 -5.00 12.69 8.33
CA ALA A 158 -6.46 12.62 8.45
C ALA A 158 -6.94 13.20 9.78
N LYS A 159 -6.37 12.79 10.92
CA LYS A 159 -6.76 13.28 12.26
C LYS A 159 -6.42 14.75 12.51
N LYS A 160 -5.46 15.32 11.80
CA LYS A 160 -5.12 16.74 11.92
C LYS A 160 -6.11 17.64 11.20
N PHE A 161 -6.63 17.21 10.05
CA PHE A 161 -7.49 18.03 9.20
C PHE A 161 -8.98 17.74 9.39
N PHE A 162 -9.34 16.63 10.06
CA PHE A 162 -10.72 16.20 10.27
C PHE A 162 -10.96 15.83 11.73
N PRO A 163 -12.23 15.89 12.22
CA PRO A 163 -12.57 15.49 13.57
C PRO A 163 -12.13 14.05 13.86
N GLU A 164 -11.35 13.86 14.93
CA GLU A 164 -10.72 12.57 15.23
C GLU A 164 -11.74 11.43 15.31
N LYS A 165 -12.89 11.67 15.93
CA LYS A 165 -13.96 10.67 16.02
C LYS A 165 -14.47 10.23 14.64
N GLU A 166 -14.61 11.16 13.69
CA GLU A 166 -15.08 10.84 12.33
C GLU A 166 -14.02 10.00 11.59
N VAL A 167 -12.74 10.36 11.76
CA VAL A 167 -11.62 9.60 11.19
C VAL A 167 -11.58 8.19 11.76
N ASP A 168 -11.69 8.03 13.08
CA ASP A 168 -11.66 6.72 13.74
C ASP A 168 -12.85 5.83 13.34
N ASP A 169 -14.07 6.40 13.30
CA ASP A 169 -15.27 5.68 12.87
C ASP A 169 -15.13 5.24 11.40
N ARG A 170 -14.61 6.14 10.54
CA ARG A 170 -14.41 5.83 9.12
C ARG A 170 -13.28 4.84 8.89
N TRP A 171 -12.18 4.95 9.64
CA TRP A 171 -11.09 3.97 9.60
C TRP A 171 -11.56 2.58 9.99
N LYS A 172 -12.38 2.47 11.03
CA LYS A 172 -12.99 1.19 11.43
C LYS A 172 -13.84 0.59 10.30
N ALA A 173 -14.62 1.41 9.61
CA ALA A 173 -15.41 0.96 8.47
C ALA A 173 -14.50 0.50 7.29
N PHE A 174 -13.37 1.17 7.04
CA PHE A 174 -12.36 0.71 6.06
C PHE A 174 -11.79 -0.65 6.44
N LEU A 175 -11.45 -0.88 7.72
CA LEU A 175 -10.94 -2.17 8.21
C LEU A 175 -11.95 -3.31 8.04
N GLU A 176 -13.24 -3.04 8.23
CA GLU A 176 -14.31 -4.03 8.05
C GLU A 176 -14.53 -4.33 6.56
N PHE A 177 -14.53 -3.29 5.72
CA PHE A 177 -14.66 -3.45 4.28
C PHE A 177 -13.45 -4.19 3.69
N GLU A 178 -12.24 -3.81 4.05
CA GLU A 178 -11.00 -4.49 3.62
C GLU A 178 -11.01 -5.97 3.97
N ALA A 179 -11.46 -6.33 5.17
CA ALA A 179 -11.58 -7.72 5.56
C ALA A 179 -12.53 -8.51 4.65
N SER A 180 -13.61 -7.90 4.19
CA SER A 180 -14.53 -8.53 3.22
C SER A 180 -13.90 -8.69 1.83
N VAL A 181 -13.06 -7.73 1.42
CA VAL A 181 -12.31 -7.80 0.16
C VAL A 181 -11.26 -8.89 0.23
N ILE A 182 -10.36 -8.83 1.22
CA ILE A 182 -9.21 -9.75 1.32
C ILE A 182 -9.64 -11.22 1.52
N ALA A 183 -10.81 -11.48 2.09
CA ALA A 183 -11.35 -12.82 2.22
C ALA A 183 -11.46 -13.56 0.86
N ASN A 184 -11.59 -12.82 -0.23
CA ASN A 184 -11.68 -13.33 -1.60
C ASN A 184 -10.32 -13.33 -2.34
N TYR A 185 -9.27 -12.78 -1.72
CA TYR A 185 -7.93 -12.60 -2.30
C TYR A 185 -6.87 -13.39 -1.51
N GLY A 186 -5.60 -13.24 -1.89
CA GLY A 186 -4.48 -13.86 -1.17
C GLY A 186 -4.10 -15.25 -1.68
N LYS A 187 -4.55 -15.59 -2.90
CA LYS A 187 -4.24 -16.86 -3.58
C LYS A 187 -3.47 -16.68 -4.89
N LYS A 188 -2.92 -15.49 -5.12
CA LYS A 188 -2.19 -15.14 -6.33
C LYS A 188 -0.79 -14.64 -6.00
N GLU A 189 0.09 -14.67 -6.98
CA GLU A 189 1.46 -14.15 -6.97
C GLU A 189 1.48 -12.61 -7.15
N THR A 190 0.77 -11.89 -6.28
CA THR A 190 0.70 -10.42 -6.26
C THR A 190 0.85 -9.91 -4.82
N ILE A 191 1.32 -8.67 -4.65
CA ILE A 191 1.52 -8.09 -3.31
C ILE A 191 0.19 -7.94 -2.56
N HIS A 192 -0.88 -7.60 -3.25
CA HIS A 192 -2.18 -7.41 -2.59
C HIS A 192 -3.15 -8.60 -2.75
N GLY A 193 -2.89 -9.59 -3.61
CA GLY A 193 -3.70 -10.80 -3.68
C GLY A 193 -4.12 -11.30 -5.03
#